data_bb002b5d3f8836dde485d830faccbb8e
#
_entry.id   bb002b5d3f8836dde485d830faccbb8e
#
_cell.length_a   1.000
_cell.length_b   1.000
_cell.length_c   1.000
_cell.angle_alpha   90.00
_cell.angle_beta   90.00
_cell.angle_gamma   90.00
#
_symmetry.space_group_name_H-M   'P 1'
#
loop_
_entity.id
_entity.type
_entity.pdbx_description
1 polymer ?
#
loop_
_entity_poly.entity_id
_entity_poly.type
_entity_poly.pdbx_seq_one_letter_code
_entity_poly.pdbx_strand_id
1 'polypeptide(L)'
;MDMLFARPDENFAKAKKLIERTVKESAPDTVVLPETWNTGFFPRENLESLCDRDGERVKKEIGGLAKEFRTNIVAGSAANVKNGKIYNTAYVFDRDGNTVAEYDKTHLFTPMGEHEFFEKGSRAVRFELDGKKCGLLICYDIRFPELTRTMTVHGIDFLFVVSQWPTARVTHLEALVTARAIENQTFAICCNSCGTAGDTVFAGHSRIINPWGETIASAESEETIITADCDESILDGIRRSINVFADRREDIYDIKK
;
A
#
# COMPACT_ATOMS: atom_id res chain seq x y z
N MET A 1 -10.48 3.56 -4.99
CA MET A 1 -10.43 3.92 -6.42
C MET A 1 -10.99 2.76 -7.22
N ASP A 2 -11.99 3.04 -8.08
CA ASP A 2 -12.50 2.12 -9.08
C ASP A 2 -11.67 2.27 -10.36
N MET A 3 -11.00 1.21 -10.80
CA MET A 3 -10.03 1.25 -11.89
C MET A 3 -10.59 0.66 -13.17
N LEU A 4 -10.23 1.24 -14.29
CA LEU A 4 -10.59 0.72 -15.60
C LEU A 4 -9.57 -0.34 -16.05
N PHE A 5 -10.07 -1.55 -16.36
CA PHE A 5 -9.25 -2.66 -16.79
C PHE A 5 -8.56 -2.38 -18.13
N ALA A 6 -7.23 -2.56 -18.19
CA ALA A 6 -6.39 -2.32 -19.37
C ALA A 6 -6.46 -0.89 -19.96
N ARG A 7 -6.73 0.12 -19.13
CA ARG A 7 -6.89 1.52 -19.56
C ARG A 7 -5.96 2.47 -18.81
N PRO A 8 -4.62 2.37 -18.98
CA PRO A 8 -3.67 3.13 -18.17
C PRO A 8 -3.85 4.65 -18.27
N ASP A 9 -4.14 5.21 -19.43
CA ASP A 9 -4.29 6.67 -19.58
C ASP A 9 -5.46 7.21 -18.78
N GLU A 10 -6.59 6.53 -18.82
CA GLU A 10 -7.77 6.90 -18.03
C GLU A 10 -7.55 6.69 -16.53
N ASN A 11 -6.82 5.65 -16.16
CA ASN A 11 -6.48 5.40 -14.75
C ASN A 11 -5.53 6.48 -14.20
N PHE A 12 -4.53 6.90 -14.95
CA PHE A 12 -3.68 8.04 -14.59
C PHE A 12 -4.49 9.34 -14.46
N ALA A 13 -5.36 9.63 -15.42
CA ALA A 13 -6.23 10.81 -15.34
C ALA A 13 -7.18 10.76 -14.12
N LYS A 14 -7.70 9.59 -13.79
CA LYS A 14 -8.55 9.38 -12.61
C LYS A 14 -7.78 9.53 -11.31
N ALA A 15 -6.60 8.91 -11.20
CA ALA A 15 -5.72 9.05 -10.04
C ALA A 15 -5.38 10.51 -9.76
N LYS A 16 -5.00 11.26 -10.81
CA LYS A 16 -4.76 12.70 -10.71
C LYS A 16 -5.95 13.45 -10.13
N LYS A 17 -7.15 13.26 -10.69
CA LYS A 17 -8.37 13.93 -10.21
C LYS A 17 -8.70 13.58 -8.75
N LEU A 18 -8.49 12.32 -8.34
CA LEU A 18 -8.71 11.90 -6.96
C LEU A 18 -7.70 12.55 -6.01
N ILE A 19 -6.41 12.63 -6.39
CA ILE A 19 -5.38 13.32 -5.60
C ILE A 19 -5.73 14.79 -5.45
N GLU A 20 -6.00 15.50 -6.56
CA GLU A 20 -6.40 16.93 -6.57
C GLU A 20 -7.61 17.18 -5.67
N ARG A 21 -8.61 16.32 -5.78
CA ARG A 21 -9.82 16.41 -4.95
C ARG A 21 -9.49 16.19 -3.47
N THR A 22 -8.71 15.17 -3.14
CA THR A 22 -8.32 14.83 -1.77
C THR A 22 -7.57 16.00 -1.12
N VAL A 23 -6.60 16.57 -1.82
CA VAL A 23 -5.82 17.71 -1.30
C VAL A 23 -6.70 18.93 -1.10
N LYS A 24 -7.62 19.22 -2.04
CA LYS A 24 -8.53 20.34 -1.95
C LYS A 24 -9.53 20.21 -0.79
N GLU A 25 -10.04 19.01 -0.53
CA GLU A 25 -11.08 18.77 0.47
C GLU A 25 -10.52 18.62 1.90
N SER A 26 -9.32 18.06 2.06
CA SER A 26 -8.79 17.71 3.39
C SER A 26 -7.34 18.14 3.67
N ALA A 27 -6.60 18.64 2.66
CA ALA A 27 -5.19 19.02 2.81
C ALA A 27 -4.34 18.02 3.63
N PRO A 28 -4.33 16.72 3.25
CA PRO A 28 -3.71 15.68 4.06
C PRO A 28 -2.18 15.76 4.01
N ASP A 29 -1.52 15.27 5.06
CA ASP A 29 -0.07 15.11 5.05
C ASP A 29 0.39 14.03 4.08
N THR A 30 -0.41 12.96 3.90
CA THR A 30 -0.10 11.85 3.01
C THR A 30 -1.35 11.34 2.28
N VAL A 31 -1.25 11.20 0.97
CA VAL A 31 -2.26 10.56 0.12
C VAL A 31 -1.81 9.14 -0.20
N VAL A 32 -2.74 8.16 -0.24
CA VAL A 32 -2.45 6.76 -0.56
C VAL A 32 -3.32 6.28 -1.71
N LEU A 33 -2.71 5.69 -2.74
CA LEU A 33 -3.37 5.02 -3.87
C LEU A 33 -3.34 3.49 -3.70
N PRO A 34 -4.23 2.74 -4.38
CA PRO A 34 -4.28 1.28 -4.28
C PRO A 34 -3.22 0.55 -5.13
N GLU A 35 -3.28 -0.78 -5.18
CA GLU A 35 -2.39 -1.66 -5.94
C GLU A 35 -2.69 -1.65 -7.43
N THR A 36 -1.67 -1.80 -8.30
CA THR A 36 -1.73 -1.93 -9.78
C THR A 36 -2.78 -1.04 -10.47
N TRP A 37 -2.96 0.14 -9.89
CA TRP A 37 -4.02 1.06 -10.34
C TRP A 37 -3.83 1.52 -11.77
N ASN A 38 -2.62 1.51 -12.31
CA ASN A 38 -2.35 1.94 -13.68
C ASN A 38 -3.00 1.02 -14.72
N THR A 39 -2.97 -0.29 -14.49
CA THR A 39 -3.52 -1.29 -15.44
C THR A 39 -4.89 -1.84 -15.03
N GLY A 40 -5.37 -1.51 -13.82
CA GLY A 40 -6.62 -2.06 -13.31
C GLY A 40 -6.52 -3.57 -13.07
N PHE A 41 -5.56 -4.03 -12.27
CA PHE A 41 -5.12 -5.41 -12.10
C PHE A 41 -4.10 -5.83 -13.18
N PHE A 42 -3.98 -7.12 -13.56
CA PHE A 42 -3.05 -7.52 -14.61
C PHE A 42 -3.77 -8.13 -15.82
N PRO A 43 -4.02 -7.34 -16.87
CA PRO A 43 -4.57 -7.84 -18.13
C PRO A 43 -3.54 -8.76 -18.80
N ARG A 44 -3.86 -10.07 -18.87
CA ARG A 44 -2.90 -11.12 -19.23
C ARG A 44 -2.38 -11.00 -20.66
N GLU A 45 -3.25 -10.63 -21.62
CA GLU A 45 -2.91 -10.67 -23.04
C GLU A 45 -1.92 -9.59 -23.46
N ASN A 46 -1.92 -8.42 -22.81
CA ASN A 46 -1.15 -7.27 -23.27
C ASN A 46 -0.42 -6.54 -22.12
N LEU A 47 -0.17 -7.22 -21.01
CA LEU A 47 0.32 -6.59 -19.79
C LEU A 47 1.58 -5.75 -20.04
N GLU A 48 2.59 -6.30 -20.71
CA GLU A 48 3.87 -5.60 -20.91
C GLU A 48 3.71 -4.27 -21.67
N SER A 49 2.80 -4.21 -22.65
CA SER A 49 2.55 -2.99 -23.43
C SER A 49 1.81 -1.90 -22.62
N LEU A 50 1.13 -2.28 -21.53
CA LEU A 50 0.38 -1.40 -20.67
C LEU A 50 1.17 -0.96 -19.43
N CYS A 51 2.30 -1.62 -19.17
CA CYS A 51 3.15 -1.31 -18.03
C CYS A 51 3.79 0.08 -18.14
N ASP A 52 4.06 0.69 -17.01
CA ASP A 52 5.04 1.76 -16.93
C ASP A 52 6.45 1.19 -17.17
N ARG A 53 7.42 2.03 -17.50
CA ARG A 53 8.82 1.64 -17.73
C ARG A 53 9.71 2.37 -16.73
N ASP A 54 10.40 1.61 -15.89
CA ASP A 54 11.27 2.12 -14.82
C ASP A 54 10.56 3.16 -13.91
N GLY A 55 9.22 3.13 -13.90
CA GLY A 55 8.37 4.06 -13.16
C GLY A 55 8.40 5.49 -13.68
N GLU A 56 8.82 5.72 -14.93
CA GLU A 56 8.99 7.07 -15.50
C GLU A 56 7.71 7.89 -15.44
N ARG A 57 6.59 7.30 -15.83
CA ARG A 57 5.31 8.00 -15.82
C ARG A 57 4.81 8.25 -14.40
N VAL A 58 4.86 7.26 -13.53
CA VAL A 58 4.47 7.41 -12.12
C VAL A 58 5.33 8.48 -11.44
N LYS A 59 6.65 8.45 -11.62
CA LYS A 59 7.57 9.46 -11.06
C LYS A 59 7.27 10.86 -11.59
N LYS A 60 7.04 10.98 -12.90
CA LYS A 60 6.74 12.26 -13.54
C LYS A 60 5.37 12.83 -13.14
N GLU A 61 4.31 12.02 -13.25
CA GLU A 61 2.95 12.52 -13.05
C GLU A 61 2.57 12.54 -11.55
N ILE A 62 2.77 11.44 -10.80
CA ILE A 62 2.38 11.37 -9.39
C ILE A 62 3.40 12.06 -8.49
N GLY A 63 4.70 11.87 -8.73
CA GLY A 63 5.74 12.64 -8.03
C GLY A 63 5.63 14.14 -8.31
N GLY A 64 5.24 14.52 -9.54
CA GLY A 64 4.92 15.91 -9.89
C GLY A 64 3.78 16.50 -9.05
N LEU A 65 2.71 15.73 -8.80
CA LEU A 65 1.59 16.16 -7.94
C LEU A 65 2.00 16.27 -6.47
N ALA A 66 2.86 15.36 -5.96
CA ALA A 66 3.39 15.46 -4.61
C ALA A 66 4.11 16.80 -4.41
N LYS A 67 4.93 17.20 -5.37
CA LYS A 67 5.62 18.49 -5.38
C LYS A 67 4.67 19.67 -5.52
N GLU A 68 3.73 19.62 -6.47
CA GLU A 68 2.76 20.68 -6.73
C GLU A 68 1.93 21.00 -5.50
N PHE A 69 1.42 19.97 -4.83
CA PHE A 69 0.54 20.11 -3.67
C PHE A 69 1.25 20.10 -2.32
N ARG A 70 2.57 19.94 -2.31
CA ARG A 70 3.35 19.87 -1.06
C ARG A 70 2.82 18.82 -0.08
N THR A 71 2.40 17.66 -0.61
CA THR A 71 1.87 16.53 0.15
C THR A 71 2.66 15.27 -0.15
N ASN A 72 2.86 14.39 0.81
CA ASN A 72 3.47 13.08 0.55
C ASN A 72 2.49 12.21 -0.21
N ILE A 73 2.99 11.34 -1.10
CA ILE A 73 2.13 10.40 -1.81
C ILE A 73 2.74 8.98 -1.74
N VAL A 74 2.03 8.08 -1.06
CA VAL A 74 2.20 6.63 -1.26
C VAL A 74 1.41 6.30 -2.52
N ALA A 75 2.11 6.24 -3.65
CA ALA A 75 1.49 6.18 -4.98
C ALA A 75 0.89 4.81 -5.33
N GLY A 76 0.52 4.02 -4.32
CA GLY A 76 0.05 2.66 -4.56
C GLY A 76 1.11 1.82 -5.24
N SER A 77 0.69 0.89 -6.11
CA SER A 77 1.63 0.22 -7.00
C SER A 77 1.18 0.29 -8.46
N ALA A 78 2.15 0.12 -9.35
CA ALA A 78 1.96 0.06 -10.80
C ALA A 78 2.59 -1.22 -11.36
N ALA A 79 1.97 -1.77 -12.41
CA ALA A 79 2.63 -2.74 -13.26
C ALA A 79 3.74 -2.01 -14.02
N ASN A 80 4.98 -2.50 -13.89
CA ASN A 80 6.18 -1.78 -14.29
C ASN A 80 7.23 -2.72 -14.89
N VAL A 81 7.75 -2.39 -16.06
CA VAL A 81 8.86 -3.10 -16.70
C VAL A 81 10.18 -2.52 -16.22
N LYS A 82 11.04 -3.36 -15.66
CA LYS A 82 12.42 -3.05 -15.26
C LYS A 82 13.36 -4.13 -15.82
N ASN A 83 14.39 -3.74 -16.56
CA ASN A 83 15.36 -4.69 -17.13
C ASN A 83 14.70 -5.85 -17.91
N GLY A 84 13.64 -5.57 -18.68
CA GLY A 84 12.91 -6.56 -19.47
C GLY A 84 12.04 -7.53 -18.68
N LYS A 85 11.79 -7.27 -17.39
CA LYS A 85 10.93 -8.05 -16.51
C LYS A 85 9.83 -7.18 -15.93
N ILE A 86 8.66 -7.77 -15.68
CA ILE A 86 7.51 -7.05 -15.14
C ILE A 86 7.47 -7.21 -13.61
N TYR A 87 7.29 -6.11 -12.89
CA TYR A 87 7.15 -6.05 -11.45
C TYR A 87 5.87 -5.31 -11.04
N ASN A 88 5.29 -5.73 -9.93
CA ASN A 88 4.27 -4.96 -9.22
C ASN A 88 5.02 -4.03 -8.25
N THR A 89 5.23 -2.76 -8.68
CA THR A 89 6.13 -1.82 -8.01
C THR A 89 5.36 -0.69 -7.35
N ALA A 90 5.55 -0.52 -6.06
CA ALA A 90 5.05 0.64 -5.32
C ALA A 90 6.10 1.75 -5.25
N TYR A 91 5.63 2.99 -5.33
CA TYR A 91 6.45 4.20 -5.24
C TYR A 91 5.95 5.09 -4.11
N VAL A 92 6.88 5.75 -3.44
CA VAL A 92 6.57 6.74 -2.40
C VAL A 92 7.31 8.04 -2.71
N PHE A 93 6.58 9.14 -2.67
CA PHE A 93 7.10 10.50 -2.92
C PHE A 93 6.95 11.36 -1.70
N ASP A 94 7.98 12.14 -1.39
CA ASP A 94 7.92 13.19 -0.38
C ASP A 94 7.24 14.45 -0.92
N ARG A 95 7.08 15.47 -0.07
CA ARG A 95 6.45 16.77 -0.42
C ARG A 95 7.21 17.56 -1.48
N ASP A 96 8.45 17.21 -1.77
CA ASP A 96 9.26 17.83 -2.82
C ASP A 96 9.20 17.04 -4.14
N GLY A 97 8.48 15.93 -4.15
CA GLY A 97 8.32 15.03 -5.30
C GLY A 97 9.49 14.08 -5.49
N ASN A 98 10.40 13.97 -4.52
CA ASN A 98 11.48 13.00 -4.58
C ASN A 98 10.96 11.59 -4.29
N THR A 99 11.45 10.60 -5.02
CA THR A 99 11.18 9.18 -4.72
C THR A 99 11.98 8.78 -3.48
N VAL A 100 11.29 8.59 -2.34
CA VAL A 100 11.90 8.17 -1.07
C VAL A 100 11.86 6.67 -0.86
N ALA A 101 10.98 5.96 -1.56
CA ALA A 101 10.95 4.50 -1.56
C ALA A 101 10.43 3.95 -2.89
N GLU A 102 10.99 2.80 -3.26
CA GLU A 102 10.54 1.93 -4.35
C GLU A 102 10.54 0.49 -3.83
N TYR A 103 9.42 -0.20 -3.98
CA TYR A 103 9.21 -1.54 -3.46
C TYR A 103 8.55 -2.44 -4.49
N ASP A 104 9.18 -3.55 -4.82
CA ASP A 104 8.59 -4.61 -5.64
C ASP A 104 7.93 -5.65 -4.73
N LYS A 105 6.70 -6.02 -5.04
CA LYS A 105 5.93 -7.02 -4.29
C LYS A 105 6.71 -8.31 -4.10
N THR A 106 6.91 -8.73 -2.87
CA THR A 106 7.72 -9.91 -2.55
C THR A 106 6.95 -11.22 -2.63
N HIS A 107 5.64 -11.19 -2.31
CA HIS A 107 4.78 -12.36 -2.34
C HIS A 107 3.72 -12.23 -3.43
N LEU A 108 3.92 -12.92 -4.54
CA LEU A 108 2.98 -12.92 -5.66
C LEU A 108 1.81 -13.86 -5.37
N PHE A 109 0.60 -13.43 -5.74
CA PHE A 109 -0.62 -14.17 -5.45
C PHE A 109 -0.82 -15.33 -6.43
N THR A 110 -0.24 -16.48 -6.09
CA THR A 110 -0.25 -17.69 -6.91
C THR A 110 -1.64 -18.22 -7.28
N PRO A 111 -2.70 -18.10 -6.41
CA PRO A 111 -4.03 -18.57 -6.77
C PRO A 111 -4.68 -17.88 -7.99
N MET A 112 -4.22 -16.67 -8.35
CA MET A 112 -4.66 -15.98 -9.56
C MET A 112 -3.60 -15.97 -10.68
N GLY A 113 -2.49 -16.69 -10.51
CA GLY A 113 -1.43 -16.79 -11.52
C GLY A 113 -0.54 -15.54 -11.62
N GLU A 114 -0.50 -14.68 -10.60
CA GLU A 114 0.32 -13.46 -10.63
C GLU A 114 1.81 -13.77 -10.90
N HIS A 115 2.31 -14.89 -10.38
CA HIS A 115 3.67 -15.36 -10.56
C HIS A 115 4.04 -15.80 -12.00
N GLU A 116 3.06 -15.91 -12.88
CA GLU A 116 3.28 -16.21 -14.30
C GLU A 116 3.63 -14.94 -15.10
N PHE A 117 3.30 -13.77 -14.55
CA PHE A 117 3.43 -12.47 -15.21
C PHE A 117 4.41 -11.53 -14.53
N PHE A 118 4.53 -11.60 -13.21
CA PHE A 118 5.36 -10.70 -12.42
C PHE A 118 6.54 -11.41 -11.78
N GLU A 119 7.66 -10.71 -11.69
CA GLU A 119 8.83 -11.12 -10.91
C GLU A 119 8.68 -10.70 -9.45
N LYS A 120 9.27 -11.50 -8.55
CA LYS A 120 9.28 -11.23 -7.12
C LYS A 120 10.27 -10.12 -6.76
N GLY A 121 9.87 -9.25 -5.86
CA GLY A 121 10.79 -8.40 -5.12
C GLY A 121 11.69 -9.20 -4.18
N SER A 122 12.77 -8.59 -3.72
CA SER A 122 13.82 -9.26 -2.94
C SER A 122 14.09 -8.64 -1.57
N ARG A 123 13.35 -7.60 -1.16
CA ARG A 123 13.62 -6.87 0.08
C ARG A 123 12.35 -6.32 0.73
N ALA A 124 12.33 -6.26 2.06
CA ALA A 124 11.42 -5.39 2.80
C ALA A 124 11.85 -3.92 2.64
N VAL A 125 10.92 -2.98 2.68
CA VAL A 125 11.23 -1.55 2.55
C VAL A 125 10.73 -0.77 3.75
N ARG A 126 11.62 0.10 4.28
CA ARG A 126 11.32 1.12 5.27
C ARG A 126 11.76 2.47 4.70
N PHE A 127 11.03 3.52 5.04
CA PHE A 127 11.29 4.88 4.58
C PHE A 127 10.80 5.88 5.63
N GLU A 128 11.05 7.15 5.38
CA GLU A 128 10.57 8.23 6.23
C GLU A 128 9.74 9.22 5.41
N LEU A 129 8.64 9.69 6.00
CA LEU A 129 7.84 10.80 5.51
C LEU A 129 7.68 11.80 6.66
N ASP A 130 8.11 13.05 6.45
CA ASP A 130 8.08 14.12 7.46
C ASP A 130 8.70 13.70 8.81
N GLY A 131 9.78 12.90 8.78
CA GLY A 131 10.44 12.37 9.97
C GLY A 131 9.72 11.17 10.62
N LYS A 132 8.61 10.69 10.05
CA LYS A 132 7.87 9.52 10.53
C LYS A 132 8.39 8.26 9.88
N LYS A 133 8.61 7.20 10.68
CA LYS A 133 9.11 5.92 10.21
C LYS A 133 7.97 5.07 9.64
N CYS A 134 8.11 4.68 8.39
CA CYS A 134 7.08 4.01 7.63
C CYS A 134 7.55 2.67 7.06
N GLY A 135 6.60 1.76 6.84
CA GLY A 135 6.78 0.53 6.07
C GLY A 135 5.66 0.37 5.03
N LEU A 136 5.90 -0.46 4.03
CA LEU A 136 4.96 -0.68 2.92
C LEU A 136 4.80 -2.15 2.60
N LEU A 137 3.57 -2.56 2.37
CA LEU A 137 3.16 -3.88 1.87
C LEU A 137 2.27 -3.72 0.64
N ILE A 138 2.34 -4.70 -0.27
CA ILE A 138 1.43 -4.80 -1.40
C ILE A 138 0.53 -6.02 -1.22
N CYS A 139 -0.77 -5.78 -0.94
CA CYS A 139 -1.85 -6.76 -0.98
C CYS A 139 -1.53 -8.09 -0.28
N TYR A 140 -1.15 -9.12 -1.06
CA TYR A 140 -0.88 -10.47 -0.55
C TYR A 140 0.23 -10.53 0.50
N ASP A 141 1.18 -9.58 0.49
CA ASP A 141 2.25 -9.47 1.48
C ASP A 141 1.71 -9.43 2.92
N ILE A 142 0.51 -8.88 3.13
CA ILE A 142 -0.09 -8.75 4.47
C ILE A 142 -0.34 -10.11 5.13
N ARG A 143 -0.42 -11.21 4.36
CA ARG A 143 -0.60 -12.56 4.91
C ARG A 143 0.66 -13.12 5.57
N PHE A 144 1.80 -12.49 5.34
CA PHE A 144 3.10 -12.92 5.84
C PHE A 144 3.54 -12.02 7.00
N PRO A 145 3.21 -12.40 8.26
CA PRO A 145 3.55 -11.59 9.43
C PRO A 145 5.06 -11.36 9.57
N GLU A 146 5.88 -12.29 9.06
CA GLU A 146 7.34 -12.21 9.07
C GLU A 146 7.84 -10.96 8.34
N LEU A 147 7.25 -10.63 7.17
CA LEU A 147 7.63 -9.45 6.40
C LEU A 147 7.33 -8.16 7.17
N THR A 148 6.13 -8.08 7.78
CA THR A 148 5.75 -6.94 8.62
C THR A 148 6.68 -6.85 9.83
N ARG A 149 6.89 -7.97 10.53
CA ARG A 149 7.74 -8.02 11.73
C ARG A 149 9.18 -7.62 11.41
N THR A 150 9.72 -7.99 10.26
CA THR A 150 11.05 -7.57 9.80
C THR A 150 11.20 -6.05 9.72
N MET A 151 10.14 -5.34 9.35
CA MET A 151 10.14 -3.87 9.32
C MET A 151 9.97 -3.29 10.72
N THR A 152 9.03 -3.83 11.50
CA THR A 152 8.60 -3.25 12.79
C THR A 152 9.61 -3.43 13.91
N VAL A 153 10.41 -4.50 13.92
CA VAL A 153 11.50 -4.67 14.90
C VAL A 153 12.58 -3.57 14.80
N HIS A 154 12.62 -2.87 13.68
CA HIS A 154 13.49 -1.72 13.48
C HIS A 154 12.78 -0.39 13.70
N GLY A 155 11.57 -0.42 14.23
CA GLY A 155 10.76 0.74 14.61
C GLY A 155 10.13 1.42 13.37
N ILE A 156 8.90 1.06 13.04
CA ILE A 156 8.03 1.86 12.18
C ILE A 156 6.82 2.30 12.98
N ASP A 157 6.25 3.44 12.62
CA ASP A 157 5.09 4.06 13.27
C ASP A 157 3.85 3.91 12.38
N PHE A 158 4.06 3.86 11.05
CA PHE A 158 3.03 3.76 10.04
C PHE A 158 3.31 2.61 9.08
N LEU A 159 2.33 1.72 8.92
CA LEU A 159 2.34 0.64 7.94
C LEU A 159 1.32 0.95 6.84
N PHE A 160 1.79 1.19 5.64
CA PHE A 160 0.93 1.33 4.46
C PHE A 160 0.71 -0.03 3.79
N VAL A 161 -0.55 -0.30 3.44
CA VAL A 161 -0.96 -1.50 2.73
C VAL A 161 -1.73 -1.08 1.49
N VAL A 162 -1.10 -1.16 0.33
CA VAL A 162 -1.76 -0.85 -0.94
C VAL A 162 -2.27 -2.15 -1.54
N SER A 163 -3.56 -2.20 -1.91
CA SER A 163 -4.20 -3.47 -2.17
C SER A 163 -5.21 -3.42 -3.32
N GLN A 164 -5.38 -4.58 -3.94
CA GLN A 164 -6.43 -4.90 -4.90
C GLN A 164 -7.08 -6.22 -4.49
N TRP A 165 -7.81 -6.17 -3.37
CA TRP A 165 -8.35 -7.34 -2.67
C TRP A 165 -9.79 -7.62 -3.08
N PRO A 166 -10.08 -8.83 -3.57
CA PRO A 166 -11.42 -9.21 -4.03
C PRO A 166 -12.44 -9.34 -2.89
N THR A 167 -13.71 -9.05 -3.20
CA THR A 167 -14.85 -9.13 -2.28
C THR A 167 -14.98 -10.51 -1.60
N ALA A 168 -14.70 -11.60 -2.32
CA ALA A 168 -14.81 -12.96 -1.78
C ALA A 168 -13.95 -13.22 -0.52
N ARG A 169 -12.99 -12.35 -0.21
CA ARG A 169 -12.08 -12.48 0.93
C ARG A 169 -11.96 -11.19 1.76
N VAL A 170 -12.97 -10.34 1.73
CA VAL A 170 -12.96 -9.04 2.44
C VAL A 170 -12.72 -9.21 3.94
N THR A 171 -13.35 -10.19 4.58
CA THR A 171 -13.17 -10.49 6.01
C THR A 171 -11.71 -10.82 6.38
N HIS A 172 -10.96 -11.43 5.43
CA HIS A 172 -9.53 -11.65 5.66
C HIS A 172 -8.74 -10.35 5.62
N LEU A 173 -9.06 -9.43 4.69
CA LEU A 173 -8.40 -8.13 4.62
C LEU A 173 -8.58 -7.37 5.93
N GLU A 174 -9.83 -7.29 6.39
CA GLU A 174 -10.18 -6.59 7.63
C GLU A 174 -9.46 -7.15 8.85
N ALA A 175 -9.50 -8.47 9.02
CA ALA A 175 -8.83 -9.14 10.13
C ALA A 175 -7.30 -8.95 10.07
N LEU A 176 -6.70 -9.08 8.88
CA LEU A 176 -5.26 -8.99 8.73
C LEU A 176 -4.74 -7.55 8.94
N VAL A 177 -5.41 -6.52 8.41
CA VAL A 177 -5.01 -5.12 8.64
C VAL A 177 -5.04 -4.81 10.13
N THR A 178 -6.13 -5.20 10.82
CA THR A 178 -6.28 -5.00 12.26
C THR A 178 -5.21 -5.76 13.05
N ALA A 179 -4.96 -7.03 12.70
CA ALA A 179 -3.92 -7.83 13.36
C ALA A 179 -2.53 -7.19 13.21
N ARG A 180 -2.19 -6.67 12.01
CA ARG A 180 -0.90 -6.00 11.78
C ARG A 180 -0.74 -4.74 12.61
N ALA A 181 -1.81 -3.97 12.80
CA ALA A 181 -1.78 -2.80 13.68
C ALA A 181 -1.52 -3.18 15.14
N ILE A 182 -2.30 -4.14 15.69
CA ILE A 182 -2.23 -4.56 17.09
C ILE A 182 -0.88 -5.20 17.41
N GLU A 183 -0.50 -6.26 16.68
CA GLU A 183 0.68 -7.08 17.01
C GLU A 183 2.01 -6.36 16.81
N ASN A 184 2.00 -5.26 16.02
CA ASN A 184 3.18 -4.44 15.75
C ASN A 184 3.10 -3.05 16.38
N GLN A 185 2.00 -2.72 17.07
CA GLN A 185 1.80 -1.43 17.74
C GLN A 185 2.10 -0.24 16.82
N THR A 186 1.49 -0.26 15.64
CA THR A 186 1.67 0.73 14.57
C THR A 186 0.32 1.13 13.99
N PHE A 187 0.21 2.33 13.42
CA PHE A 187 -0.93 2.65 12.56
C PHE A 187 -0.87 1.79 11.31
N ALA A 188 -2.00 1.23 10.88
CA ALA A 188 -2.11 0.50 9.61
C ALA A 188 -3.09 1.22 8.68
N ILE A 189 -2.59 1.69 7.55
CA ILE A 189 -3.33 2.44 6.54
C ILE A 189 -3.48 1.54 5.31
N CYS A 190 -4.68 1.00 5.10
CA CYS A 190 -4.99 0.14 3.96
C CYS A 190 -5.80 0.91 2.92
N CYS A 191 -5.23 1.07 1.73
CA CYS A 191 -5.93 1.58 0.55
C CYS A 191 -6.20 0.42 -0.40
N ASN A 192 -7.48 0.01 -0.51
CA ASN A 192 -7.92 -1.06 -1.40
C ASN A 192 -8.72 -0.51 -2.56
N SER A 193 -8.63 -1.17 -3.73
CA SER A 193 -9.48 -0.85 -4.87
C SER A 193 -10.93 -1.31 -4.64
N CYS A 194 -11.83 -0.70 -5.38
CA CYS A 194 -13.25 -1.07 -5.46
C CYS A 194 -13.66 -1.26 -6.92
N GLY A 195 -14.93 -1.58 -7.16
CA GLY A 195 -15.47 -1.76 -8.50
C GLY A 195 -15.08 -3.08 -9.12
N THR A 196 -15.10 -3.15 -10.46
CA THR A 196 -14.84 -4.38 -11.21
C THR A 196 -13.74 -4.15 -12.24
N ALA A 197 -12.74 -5.01 -12.25
CA ALA A 197 -11.71 -5.02 -13.28
C ALA A 197 -11.59 -6.45 -13.86
N GLY A 198 -11.82 -6.60 -15.17
CA GLY A 198 -12.02 -7.90 -15.79
C GLY A 198 -13.22 -8.62 -15.14
N ASP A 199 -13.02 -9.87 -14.75
CA ASP A 199 -14.06 -10.70 -14.11
C ASP A 199 -14.04 -10.62 -12.56
N THR A 200 -13.21 -9.74 -11.98
CA THR A 200 -13.01 -9.66 -10.54
C THR A 200 -13.66 -8.42 -9.95
N VAL A 201 -14.50 -8.65 -8.93
CA VAL A 201 -15.08 -7.57 -8.11
C VAL A 201 -14.18 -7.34 -6.90
N PHE A 202 -13.69 -6.11 -6.74
CA PHE A 202 -12.84 -5.69 -5.64
C PHE A 202 -13.64 -5.09 -4.50
N ALA A 203 -13.18 -5.36 -3.28
CA ALA A 203 -13.99 -5.17 -2.09
C ALA A 203 -14.24 -3.70 -1.71
N GLY A 204 -13.35 -2.77 -2.07
CA GLY A 204 -13.31 -1.50 -1.36
C GLY A 204 -12.77 -1.70 0.05
N HIS A 205 -13.52 -1.34 1.08
CA HIS A 205 -13.18 -1.55 2.50
C HIS A 205 -11.78 -1.02 2.89
N SER A 206 -11.32 0.06 2.25
CA SER A 206 -10.15 0.80 2.69
C SER A 206 -10.33 1.23 4.14
N ARG A 207 -9.26 1.21 4.95
CA ARG A 207 -9.38 1.50 6.37
C ARG A 207 -8.10 2.02 6.97
N ILE A 208 -8.27 2.80 8.03
CA ILE A 208 -7.19 3.29 8.87
C ILE A 208 -7.42 2.74 10.27
N ILE A 209 -6.44 2.01 10.79
CA ILE A 209 -6.50 1.32 12.09
C ILE A 209 -5.42 1.91 12.98
N ASN A 210 -5.78 2.25 14.22
CA ASN A 210 -4.82 2.71 15.21
C ASN A 210 -4.07 1.53 15.87
N PRO A 211 -3.00 1.77 16.64
CA PRO A 211 -2.23 0.71 17.28
C PRO A 211 -2.98 -0.13 18.33
N TRP A 212 -4.17 0.29 18.79
CA TRP A 212 -5.07 -0.50 19.63
C TRP A 212 -5.98 -1.43 18.82
N GLY A 213 -5.95 -1.34 17.48
CA GLY A 213 -6.82 -2.11 16.60
C GLY A 213 -8.19 -1.47 16.35
N GLU A 214 -8.38 -0.22 16.77
CA GLU A 214 -9.61 0.51 16.51
C GLU A 214 -9.61 1.08 15.09
N THR A 215 -10.72 0.91 14.40
CA THR A 215 -10.93 1.51 13.08
C THR A 215 -11.26 2.98 13.24
N ILE A 216 -10.35 3.88 12.85
CA ILE A 216 -10.55 5.32 12.96
C ILE A 216 -11.17 5.93 11.69
N ALA A 217 -11.04 5.25 10.55
CA ALA A 217 -11.79 5.55 9.33
C ALA A 217 -11.94 4.29 8.48
N SER A 218 -13.06 4.14 7.80
CA SER A 218 -13.30 3.04 6.86
C SER A 218 -14.17 3.47 5.69
N ALA A 219 -13.94 2.84 4.54
CA ALA A 219 -14.83 2.88 3.37
C ALA A 219 -15.68 1.61 3.33
N GLU A 220 -16.77 1.70 2.61
CA GLU A 220 -17.55 0.56 2.14
C GLU A 220 -17.05 0.13 0.74
N SER A 221 -17.91 -0.52 -0.05
CA SER A 221 -17.55 -1.06 -1.37
C SER A 221 -17.43 -0.03 -2.49
N GLU A 222 -17.84 1.21 -2.24
CA GLU A 222 -17.93 2.27 -3.26
C GLU A 222 -16.62 3.07 -3.37
N GLU A 223 -16.42 3.74 -4.53
CA GLU A 223 -15.33 4.68 -4.70
C GLU A 223 -15.51 5.90 -3.78
N THR A 224 -14.61 6.04 -2.83
CA THR A 224 -14.65 7.14 -1.87
C THR A 224 -13.25 7.54 -1.41
N ILE A 225 -13.16 8.68 -0.74
CA ILE A 225 -11.98 9.16 -0.04
C ILE A 225 -12.28 9.06 1.45
N ILE A 226 -11.39 8.44 2.21
CA ILE A 226 -11.42 8.43 3.66
C ILE A 226 -10.21 9.17 4.20
N THR A 227 -10.39 9.89 5.30
CA THR A 227 -9.33 10.62 5.99
C THR A 227 -9.42 10.39 7.49
N ALA A 228 -8.29 10.42 8.18
CA ALA A 228 -8.23 10.40 9.63
C ALA A 228 -6.96 11.10 10.11
N ASP A 229 -7.03 11.68 11.29
CA ASP A 229 -5.85 12.14 12.03
C ASP A 229 -5.23 10.95 12.78
N CYS A 230 -3.97 10.67 12.51
CA CYS A 230 -3.21 9.62 13.16
C CYS A 230 -2.29 10.26 14.22
N ASP A 231 -2.80 10.39 15.45
CA ASP A 231 -2.03 10.97 16.56
C ASP A 231 -0.94 10.00 17.05
N GLU A 232 0.28 10.19 16.55
CA GLU A 232 1.43 9.36 16.91
C GLU A 232 1.85 9.47 18.39
N SER A 233 1.41 10.50 19.11
CA SER A 233 1.76 10.69 20.52
C SER A 233 1.32 9.51 21.40
N ILE A 234 0.32 8.73 20.94
CA ILE A 234 -0.17 7.55 21.65
C ILE A 234 0.79 6.35 21.58
N LEU A 235 1.69 6.30 20.57
CA LEU A 235 2.55 5.14 20.32
C LEU A 235 3.44 4.79 21.51
N ASP A 236 4.10 5.78 22.09
CA ASP A 236 4.98 5.57 23.24
C ASP A 236 4.25 5.02 24.46
N GLY A 237 3.03 5.51 24.71
CA GLY A 237 2.17 5.03 25.78
C GLY A 237 1.80 3.56 25.59
N ILE A 238 1.39 3.21 24.39
CA ILE A 238 0.99 1.86 24.01
C ILE A 238 2.16 0.89 24.14
N ARG A 239 3.32 1.26 23.57
CA ARG A 239 4.55 0.43 23.57
C ARG A 239 5.11 0.21 24.97
N ARG A 240 4.90 1.17 25.90
CA ARG A 240 5.24 0.99 27.33
C ARG A 240 4.23 0.17 28.09
N SER A 241 2.95 0.21 27.74
CA SER A 241 1.90 -0.54 28.45
C SER A 241 1.93 -2.04 28.13
N ILE A 242 2.31 -2.40 26.92
CA ILE A 242 2.44 -3.80 26.45
C ILE A 242 3.76 -3.91 25.70
N ASN A 243 4.77 -4.52 26.34
CA ASN A 243 6.16 -4.56 25.85
C ASN A 243 6.38 -5.63 24.76
N VAL A 244 5.52 -5.67 23.72
CA VAL A 244 5.56 -6.73 22.67
C VAL A 244 6.96 -6.94 22.11
N PHE A 245 7.71 -5.88 21.85
CA PHE A 245 9.05 -5.99 21.24
C PHE A 245 10.13 -6.43 22.23
N ALA A 246 10.06 -5.96 23.49
CA ALA A 246 11.02 -6.34 24.54
C ALA A 246 10.80 -7.79 25.04
N ASP A 247 9.55 -8.26 25.01
CA ASP A 247 9.17 -9.60 25.49
C ASP A 247 9.38 -10.68 24.41
N ARG A 248 9.90 -10.35 23.24
CA ARG A 248 10.19 -11.33 22.18
C ARG A 248 11.27 -12.33 22.63
N ARG A 249 11.02 -13.57 22.29
CA ARG A 249 11.91 -14.71 22.57
C ARG A 249 12.65 -15.13 21.30
N GLU A 250 13.60 -14.29 20.88
CA GLU A 250 14.38 -14.49 19.64
C GLU A 250 15.18 -15.81 19.66
N ASP A 251 15.46 -16.29 20.87
CA ASP A 251 16.14 -17.56 21.13
C ASP A 251 15.34 -18.82 20.69
N ILE A 252 14.01 -18.68 20.51
CA ILE A 252 13.13 -19.78 20.12
C ILE A 252 12.46 -19.61 18.76
N TYR A 253 12.69 -18.47 18.09
CA TYR A 253 12.07 -18.21 16.79
C TYR A 253 12.93 -18.81 15.67
N ASP A 254 12.57 -20.01 15.23
CA ASP A 254 13.13 -20.66 14.05
C ASP A 254 12.03 -20.82 12.99
N ILE A 255 11.95 -19.84 12.09
CA ILE A 255 10.99 -19.81 10.98
C ILE A 255 11.62 -20.16 9.63
N LYS A 256 12.93 -20.48 9.62
CA LYS A 256 13.62 -20.99 8.42
C LYS A 256 13.40 -22.51 8.34
N LYS A 257 12.93 -22.95 7.19
CA LYS A 257 12.91 -24.38 6.84
C LYS A 257 14.22 -24.75 6.18
#